data_b74a32d6fc47d27449a30dec1997c6ec
#
_entry.id   b74a32d6fc47d27449a30dec1997c6ec
#
_cell.length_a   1.000
_cell.length_b   1.000
_cell.length_c   1.000
_cell.angle_alpha   90.00
_cell.angle_beta   90.00
_cell.angle_gamma   90.00
#
_symmetry.space_group_name_H-M   'P 1'
#
loop_
_entity.id
_entity.type
_entity.pdbx_description
1 polymer ?
#
loop_
_entity_poly.entity_id
_entity_poly.type
_entity_poly.pdbx_seq_one_letter_code
_entity_poly.pdbx_strand_id
1 'polypeptide(L)'
;MKKLFIGLMVMGVLLAGCSSSESEPAQADPVPVESKQMEQKTETPSYTSKEAKFYEIENLDRELTEIEKEMLRYPGIFSGENYDEAKVKETLDQLPADLTQDQYMEELLHLFAEDYHEEMNTVLHFDSSVDVSIDRPDETVDTPILKKAHYAILVDASGSMAAKVGNKTRMEAAKEAVLEFAQQVPKDATLSLRVYGHKGSNSESDKVVSCGSTETLYNASFDGAKFKEALTQVKPVGWTPIALGLQSVKEDIPVDAGDVVVYVVSDGIETCGGDPVQEAKKLVSEDIQTVVNIIGFDVDQEGQRLLKEVAKAGNGEFTYVNSERDLKKYMRAQYEEIQKKWYEWKEAGKDHAYKLKEEKKDLAYSTKESMKEKADREKERMKAAQEYLKGRFDDYDHPASRMFSRIVDYGNAKWRYAVDNGNRLWRESVDNGNREWREYVDEGNQKIRETIDKKNGR
;
A
#
# COMPACT_ATOMS: atom_id res chain seq x y z
N MET A 1 34.81 -9.53 -8.42
CA MET A 1 36.11 -9.63 -9.12
C MET A 1 36.02 -8.82 -10.41
N LYS A 2 36.89 -7.82 -10.48
CA LYS A 2 37.65 -7.28 -11.66
C LYS A 2 36.76 -6.71 -12.78
N LYS A 3 36.76 -5.43 -12.99
CA LYS A 3 37.72 -4.40 -13.49
C LYS A 3 37.34 -4.06 -14.92
N LEU A 4 37.00 -2.81 -15.23
CA LEU A 4 37.78 -1.59 -15.44
C LEU A 4 38.30 -1.49 -16.90
N PHE A 5 38.07 -0.36 -17.57
CA PHE A 5 38.92 0.63 -18.21
C PHE A 5 38.17 1.31 -19.35
N ILE A 6 37.84 2.62 -19.30
CA ILE A 6 38.65 3.80 -19.60
C ILE A 6 39.17 3.83 -21.03
N GLY A 7 38.82 4.88 -21.74
CA GLY A 7 39.41 5.30 -23.00
C GLY A 7 38.93 6.69 -23.43
N LEU A 8 39.56 7.68 -22.86
CA LEU A 8 39.53 9.11 -23.22
C LEU A 8 40.47 9.30 -24.44
N MET A 9 40.09 10.10 -25.47
CA MET A 9 41.04 10.94 -26.16
C MET A 9 40.42 12.10 -26.90
N VAL A 10 40.87 13.26 -26.53
CA VAL A 10 40.72 14.61 -27.04
C VAL A 10 41.78 14.86 -28.16
N MET A 11 41.42 15.66 -29.17
CA MET A 11 42.31 16.58 -29.93
C MET A 11 41.53 17.07 -31.16
N GLY A 12 41.14 18.23 -31.37
CA GLY A 12 41.72 19.55 -31.28
C GLY A 12 42.71 19.86 -32.39
N VAL A 13 42.32 20.60 -33.41
CA VAL A 13 43.19 21.60 -34.08
C VAL A 13 42.36 22.63 -34.80
N LEU A 14 42.56 23.88 -34.42
CA LEU A 14 42.25 25.13 -35.10
C LEU A 14 43.17 25.31 -36.32
N LEU A 15 42.73 25.98 -37.33
CA LEU A 15 43.55 27.00 -37.99
C LEU A 15 42.70 27.98 -38.83
N ALA A 16 42.98 29.21 -38.57
CA ALA A 16 42.51 30.44 -39.14
C ALA A 16 43.19 30.77 -40.50
N GLY A 17 42.61 31.66 -41.23
CA GLY A 17 43.27 32.26 -42.39
C GLY A 17 42.44 33.41 -42.96
N CYS A 18 42.86 34.58 -42.62
CA CYS A 18 42.38 35.90 -43.06
C CYS A 18 42.72 36.22 -44.54
N SER A 19 42.00 37.13 -45.14
CA SER A 19 42.47 38.45 -45.57
C SER A 19 42.09 38.86 -46.96
N SER A 20 41.41 39.98 -47.03
CA SER A 20 41.62 41.30 -47.63
C SER A 20 41.34 41.41 -49.15
N SER A 21 40.54 42.27 -49.57
CA SER A 21 40.42 43.72 -49.65
C SER A 21 40.47 44.27 -51.09
N GLU A 22 39.64 45.28 -51.35
CA GLU A 22 39.77 46.39 -52.33
C GLU A 22 39.60 46.07 -53.83
N SER A 23 38.92 46.82 -54.62
CA SER A 23 38.40 48.20 -54.62
C SER A 23 37.53 48.42 -55.83
N GLU A 24 36.63 49.42 -55.79
CA GLU A 24 35.91 50.06 -56.88
C GLU A 24 36.82 50.72 -57.92
N PRO A 25 36.35 51.13 -59.16
CA PRO A 25 35.39 52.21 -59.29
C PRO A 25 34.38 52.16 -60.48
N ALA A 26 33.29 52.76 -60.25
CA ALA A 26 32.37 53.72 -60.92
C ALA A 26 32.33 53.97 -62.46
N GLN A 27 31.10 54.36 -62.83
CA GLN A 27 30.57 55.10 -64.01
C GLN A 27 29.94 54.23 -65.12
N ALA A 28 28.79 54.54 -65.70
CA ALA A 28 27.82 55.65 -65.65
C ALA A 28 26.52 55.16 -66.30
N ASP A 29 25.44 55.83 -65.95
CA ASP A 29 24.08 55.73 -66.58
C ASP A 29 24.01 55.99 -68.07
N PRO A 30 22.98 55.48 -68.80
CA PRO A 30 21.82 56.34 -69.08
C PRO A 30 20.43 55.64 -68.98
N VAL A 31 19.49 56.39 -68.50
CA VAL A 31 18.01 56.26 -68.46
C VAL A 31 17.47 56.76 -69.80
N PRO A 32 16.19 56.61 -70.22
CA PRO A 32 15.08 55.67 -69.89
C PRO A 32 14.35 55.12 -71.10
N VAL A 33 13.50 54.10 -70.96
CA VAL A 33 12.21 54.04 -71.72
C VAL A 33 11.18 53.30 -70.87
N GLU A 34 10.16 54.02 -70.49
CA GLU A 34 8.92 53.58 -69.92
C GLU A 34 8.14 52.65 -70.84
N SER A 35 7.79 51.46 -70.44
CA SER A 35 6.60 50.77 -70.93
C SER A 35 5.86 50.17 -69.70
N LYS A 36 4.79 50.86 -69.33
CA LYS A 36 3.79 50.37 -68.41
C LYS A 36 3.10 49.15 -69.00
N GLN A 37 3.38 47.96 -68.52
CA GLN A 37 2.42 46.88 -68.58
C GLN A 37 1.90 46.67 -67.15
N MET A 38 0.64 47.07 -66.91
CA MET A 38 -0.14 46.70 -65.76
C MET A 38 -0.40 45.20 -65.86
N GLU A 39 0.42 44.38 -65.18
CA GLU A 39 -0.03 43.07 -64.78
C GLU A 39 -1.02 43.25 -63.64
N GLN A 40 -2.30 43.09 -63.93
CA GLN A 40 -3.32 42.81 -62.94
C GLN A 40 -2.99 41.45 -62.32
N LYS A 41 -2.35 41.49 -61.16
CA LYS A 41 -2.28 40.35 -60.26
C LYS A 41 -3.70 40.11 -59.70
N THR A 42 -4.46 39.25 -60.36
CA THR A 42 -5.68 38.68 -59.80
C THR A 42 -5.21 37.90 -58.58
N GLU A 43 -5.34 38.47 -57.37
CA GLU A 43 -5.26 37.79 -56.18
C GLU A 43 -6.44 36.79 -56.11
N THR A 44 -6.18 35.52 -56.43
CA THR A 44 -7.09 34.43 -56.19
C THR A 44 -7.27 34.43 -54.66
N PRO A 45 -8.50 34.46 -54.13
CA PRO A 45 -8.69 34.37 -52.70
C PRO A 45 -8.08 33.06 -52.21
N SER A 46 -7.02 33.17 -51.45
CA SER A 46 -6.38 31.98 -50.86
C SER A 46 -7.39 31.33 -49.92
N TYR A 47 -7.75 30.09 -50.20
CA TYR A 47 -8.55 29.28 -49.29
C TYR A 47 -7.86 29.20 -47.94
N THR A 48 -8.53 29.61 -46.89
CA THR A 48 -8.02 29.51 -45.53
C THR A 48 -8.67 28.30 -44.88
N SER A 49 -7.90 27.24 -44.63
CA SER A 49 -8.36 26.10 -43.86
C SER A 49 -8.81 26.54 -42.45
N LYS A 50 -9.85 25.92 -41.95
CA LYS A 50 -10.29 26.18 -40.59
C LYS A 50 -9.19 25.77 -39.60
N GLU A 51 -8.92 26.64 -38.63
CA GLU A 51 -7.91 26.36 -37.59
C GLU A 51 -8.32 25.18 -36.74
N ALA A 52 -7.44 24.21 -36.57
CA ALA A 52 -7.64 23.04 -35.71
C ALA A 52 -7.69 23.49 -34.25
N LYS A 53 -8.62 22.92 -33.48
CA LYS A 53 -8.73 23.11 -32.05
C LYS A 53 -8.40 21.81 -31.32
N PHE A 54 -7.79 21.93 -30.15
CA PHE A 54 -7.33 20.81 -29.38
C PHE A 54 -7.80 20.94 -27.91
N TYR A 55 -8.09 19.82 -27.28
CA TYR A 55 -8.32 19.75 -25.84
C TYR A 55 -7.01 19.97 -25.09
N GLU A 56 -7.10 20.66 -23.98
CA GLU A 56 -6.01 20.79 -23.03
C GLU A 56 -6.08 19.67 -21.98
N ILE A 57 -4.95 19.11 -21.62
CA ILE A 57 -4.83 18.13 -20.54
C ILE A 57 -4.06 18.80 -19.41
N GLU A 58 -4.70 18.93 -18.26
CA GLU A 58 -4.11 19.51 -17.06
C GLU A 58 -3.24 18.50 -16.30
N ASN A 59 -2.31 18.99 -15.49
CA ASN A 59 -1.52 18.20 -14.53
C ASN A 59 -0.70 17.04 -15.16
N LEU A 60 -0.16 17.25 -16.35
CA LEU A 60 0.74 16.30 -16.98
C LEU A 60 2.20 16.70 -16.72
N ASP A 61 3.00 15.78 -16.17
CA ASP A 61 4.42 16.03 -15.80
C ASP A 61 5.38 16.04 -17.01
N ARG A 62 4.88 15.90 -18.24
CA ARG A 62 5.64 15.87 -19.48
C ARG A 62 4.93 16.58 -20.64
N GLU A 63 5.67 16.88 -21.66
CA GLU A 63 5.08 17.34 -22.92
C GLU A 63 4.35 16.20 -23.65
N LEU A 64 3.28 16.58 -24.35
CA LEU A 64 2.56 15.66 -25.22
C LEU A 64 3.38 15.37 -26.49
N THR A 65 3.37 14.13 -26.91
CA THR A 65 3.90 13.73 -28.23
C THR A 65 2.99 14.23 -29.35
N GLU A 66 3.49 14.28 -30.58
CA GLU A 66 2.70 14.73 -31.73
C GLU A 66 1.43 13.89 -31.94
N ILE A 67 1.52 12.58 -31.75
CA ILE A 67 0.34 11.72 -31.90
C ILE A 67 -0.68 11.99 -30.76
N GLU A 68 -0.23 12.28 -29.55
CA GLU A 68 -1.11 12.63 -28.44
C GLU A 68 -1.82 13.97 -28.67
N LYS A 69 -1.10 14.97 -29.19
CA LYS A 69 -1.71 16.24 -29.62
C LYS A 69 -2.78 16.01 -30.66
N GLU A 70 -2.47 15.22 -31.70
CA GLU A 70 -3.44 14.91 -32.75
C GLU A 70 -4.65 14.12 -32.26
N MET A 71 -4.51 13.25 -31.25
CA MET A 71 -5.62 12.54 -30.62
C MET A 71 -6.45 13.43 -29.69
N LEU A 72 -5.94 14.59 -29.31
CA LEU A 72 -6.67 15.60 -28.56
C LEU A 72 -7.35 16.64 -29.45
N ARG A 73 -7.35 16.45 -30.77
CA ARG A 73 -8.09 17.29 -31.73
C ARG A 73 -9.59 17.22 -31.39
N TYR A 74 -10.28 18.37 -31.47
CA TYR A 74 -11.73 18.41 -31.33
C TYR A 74 -12.40 17.55 -32.40
N PRO A 75 -13.51 16.90 -32.07
CA PRO A 75 -14.22 16.02 -33.01
C PRO A 75 -14.71 16.75 -34.21
N GLY A 76 -14.66 16.08 -35.34
CA GLY A 76 -15.18 16.56 -36.60
C GLY A 76 -16.70 16.59 -36.66
N ILE A 77 -17.23 17.30 -37.63
CA ILE A 77 -18.69 17.54 -37.80
C ILE A 77 -19.45 16.21 -37.91
N PHE A 78 -18.87 15.21 -38.56
CA PHE A 78 -19.43 13.88 -38.81
C PHE A 78 -18.75 12.79 -37.98
N SER A 79 -18.22 13.14 -36.81
CA SER A 79 -17.65 12.16 -35.86
C SER A 79 -18.75 11.29 -35.19
N GLY A 80 -18.37 10.13 -34.68
CA GLY A 80 -19.26 9.24 -33.89
C GLY A 80 -20.56 8.96 -34.63
N GLU A 81 -21.68 9.19 -33.95
CA GLU A 81 -23.05 8.94 -34.44
C GLU A 81 -23.57 10.06 -35.36
N ASN A 82 -22.79 11.17 -35.55
CA ASN A 82 -23.20 12.30 -36.38
C ASN A 82 -22.99 12.06 -37.89
N TYR A 83 -22.54 10.86 -38.26
CA TYR A 83 -22.23 10.52 -39.64
C TYR A 83 -23.51 10.42 -40.49
N ASP A 84 -23.57 11.24 -41.56
CA ASP A 84 -24.63 11.25 -42.58
C ASP A 84 -23.97 11.30 -43.96
N GLU A 85 -24.03 10.17 -44.67
CA GLU A 85 -23.33 10.03 -45.99
C GLU A 85 -23.79 11.07 -47.00
N ALA A 86 -25.09 11.44 -47.02
CA ALA A 86 -25.61 12.43 -47.98
C ALA A 86 -25.06 13.82 -47.68
N LYS A 87 -25.02 14.24 -46.43
CA LYS A 87 -24.44 15.51 -46.02
C LYS A 87 -22.93 15.54 -46.16
N VAL A 88 -22.26 14.42 -45.95
CA VAL A 88 -20.82 14.26 -46.20
C VAL A 88 -20.54 14.57 -47.68
N LYS A 89 -21.26 13.93 -48.62
CA LYS A 89 -21.07 14.17 -50.06
C LYS A 89 -21.35 15.61 -50.42
N GLU A 90 -22.46 16.18 -49.92
CA GLU A 90 -22.79 17.61 -50.14
C GLU A 90 -21.66 18.52 -49.66
N THR A 91 -21.06 18.24 -48.49
CA THR A 91 -19.96 19.03 -47.94
C THR A 91 -18.68 18.87 -48.76
N LEU A 92 -18.37 17.63 -49.21
CA LEU A 92 -17.21 17.34 -50.04
C LEU A 92 -17.33 18.00 -51.41
N ASP A 93 -18.55 18.14 -51.98
CA ASP A 93 -18.81 18.85 -53.24
C ASP A 93 -18.51 20.36 -53.17
N GLN A 94 -18.56 20.95 -52.00
CA GLN A 94 -18.26 22.34 -51.74
C GLN A 94 -16.77 22.64 -51.62
N LEU A 95 -15.91 21.62 -51.50
CA LEU A 95 -14.47 21.83 -51.37
C LEU A 95 -13.88 22.37 -52.67
N PRO A 96 -13.00 23.40 -52.62
CA PRO A 96 -12.28 23.92 -53.80
C PRO A 96 -11.42 22.82 -54.46
N ALA A 97 -11.24 22.93 -55.77
CA ALA A 97 -10.46 21.97 -56.55
C ALA A 97 -8.94 22.23 -56.49
N ASP A 98 -8.54 23.39 -56.04
CA ASP A 98 -7.15 23.86 -56.03
C ASP A 98 -6.45 23.73 -54.66
N LEU A 99 -7.04 22.96 -53.75
CA LEU A 99 -6.42 22.68 -52.42
C LEU A 99 -5.19 21.79 -52.57
N THR A 100 -4.19 22.09 -51.74
CA THR A 100 -3.03 21.19 -51.57
C THR A 100 -3.42 19.91 -50.86
N GLN A 101 -2.56 18.91 -50.90
CA GLN A 101 -2.78 17.63 -50.17
C GLN A 101 -2.90 17.84 -48.65
N ASP A 102 -2.13 18.80 -48.08
CA ASP A 102 -2.22 19.13 -46.65
C ASP A 102 -3.57 19.78 -46.33
N GLN A 103 -4.06 20.68 -47.17
CA GLN A 103 -5.35 21.33 -46.96
C GLN A 103 -6.50 20.33 -47.08
N TYR A 104 -6.48 19.41 -48.03
CA TYR A 104 -7.48 18.32 -48.10
C TYR A 104 -7.44 17.44 -46.85
N MET A 105 -6.24 17.11 -46.32
CA MET A 105 -6.12 16.32 -45.11
C MET A 105 -6.73 17.03 -43.91
N GLU A 106 -6.49 18.34 -43.75
CA GLU A 106 -7.09 19.16 -42.70
C GLU A 106 -8.61 19.25 -42.82
N GLU A 107 -9.15 19.39 -44.04
CA GLU A 107 -10.60 19.37 -44.25
C GLU A 107 -11.21 18.01 -43.89
N LEU A 108 -10.57 16.90 -44.27
CA LEU A 108 -11.05 15.56 -43.85
C LEU A 108 -10.99 15.38 -42.33
N LEU A 109 -9.95 15.88 -41.67
CA LEU A 109 -9.87 15.87 -40.22
C LEU A 109 -10.96 16.72 -39.55
N HIS A 110 -11.24 17.90 -40.13
CA HIS A 110 -12.34 18.75 -39.70
C HIS A 110 -13.72 18.06 -39.82
N LEU A 111 -13.87 17.16 -40.79
CA LEU A 111 -15.11 16.41 -40.98
C LEU A 111 -15.20 15.17 -40.12
N PHE A 112 -14.11 14.41 -39.92
CA PHE A 112 -14.17 13.03 -39.46
C PHE A 112 -13.35 12.72 -38.21
N ALA A 113 -12.52 13.65 -37.68
CA ALA A 113 -11.75 13.41 -36.49
C ALA A 113 -12.67 12.91 -35.37
N GLU A 114 -12.33 11.78 -34.76
CA GLU A 114 -13.10 11.23 -33.64
C GLU A 114 -12.70 11.91 -32.32
N ASP A 115 -13.60 11.90 -31.36
CA ASP A 115 -13.36 12.42 -30.02
C ASP A 115 -12.65 11.37 -29.16
N TYR A 116 -11.37 11.60 -28.85
CA TYR A 116 -10.57 10.73 -28.00
C TYR A 116 -10.32 11.34 -26.61
N HIS A 117 -10.94 12.48 -26.28
CA HIS A 117 -10.59 13.25 -25.09
C HIS A 117 -10.68 12.42 -23.79
N GLU A 118 -11.75 11.65 -23.62
CA GLU A 118 -11.97 10.83 -22.45
C GLU A 118 -10.91 9.71 -22.32
N GLU A 119 -10.66 9.00 -23.42
CA GLU A 119 -9.65 7.94 -23.45
C GLU A 119 -8.23 8.48 -23.27
N MET A 120 -7.93 9.62 -23.89
CA MET A 120 -6.62 10.27 -23.73
C MET A 120 -6.40 10.73 -22.29
N ASN A 121 -7.41 11.33 -21.66
CA ASN A 121 -7.33 11.67 -20.25
C ASN A 121 -7.09 10.42 -19.38
N THR A 122 -7.79 9.32 -19.68
CA THR A 122 -7.58 8.05 -18.98
C THR A 122 -6.16 7.52 -19.19
N VAL A 123 -5.65 7.48 -20.42
CA VAL A 123 -4.30 6.95 -20.73
C VAL A 123 -3.20 7.79 -20.09
N LEU A 124 -3.34 9.12 -20.13
CA LEU A 124 -2.32 10.05 -19.65
C LEU A 124 -2.24 10.14 -18.14
N HIS A 125 -3.35 9.91 -17.42
CA HIS A 125 -3.43 9.92 -15.95
C HIS A 125 -3.61 8.53 -15.35
N PHE A 126 -3.38 7.47 -16.11
CA PHE A 126 -3.59 6.12 -15.64
C PHE A 126 -2.65 5.78 -14.48
N ASP A 127 -3.21 5.57 -13.32
CA ASP A 127 -2.49 5.01 -12.18
C ASP A 127 -2.57 3.48 -12.21
N SER A 128 -1.45 2.83 -12.51
CA SER A 128 -1.32 1.36 -12.54
C SER A 128 -0.96 0.76 -11.17
N SER A 129 -0.78 1.57 -10.11
CA SER A 129 -0.48 1.07 -8.77
C SER A 129 -1.64 0.23 -8.23
N VAL A 130 -1.30 -0.79 -7.47
CA VAL A 130 -2.26 -1.63 -6.74
C VAL A 130 -1.79 -1.64 -5.30
N ASP A 131 -2.21 -0.61 -4.56
CA ASP A 131 -1.84 -0.43 -3.16
C ASP A 131 -3.04 -0.82 -2.31
N VAL A 132 -2.87 -1.84 -1.48
CA VAL A 132 -3.89 -2.32 -0.54
C VAL A 132 -3.43 -2.02 0.87
N SER A 133 -4.27 -1.32 1.63
CA SER A 133 -4.04 -1.06 3.04
C SER A 133 -5.09 -1.77 3.88
N ILE A 134 -4.67 -2.78 4.62
CA ILE A 134 -5.51 -3.50 5.59
C ILE A 134 -4.79 -3.47 6.93
N ASP A 135 -5.53 -3.14 7.97
CA ASP A 135 -4.99 -3.10 9.33
C ASP A 135 -4.34 -4.44 9.70
N ARG A 136 -3.11 -4.38 10.14
CA ARG A 136 -2.31 -5.56 10.45
C ARG A 136 -2.77 -6.18 11.77
N PRO A 137 -2.79 -7.53 11.89
CA PRO A 137 -3.14 -8.18 13.15
C PRO A 137 -2.25 -7.80 14.32
N ASP A 138 -0.96 -7.49 14.09
CA ASP A 138 -0.03 -7.03 15.12
C ASP A 138 -0.27 -5.58 15.57
N GLU A 139 -1.10 -4.83 14.86
CA GLU A 139 -1.49 -3.46 15.21
C GLU A 139 -2.90 -3.39 15.83
N THR A 140 -3.79 -4.29 15.41
CA THR A 140 -5.22 -4.23 15.76
C THR A 140 -5.68 -5.26 16.77
N VAL A 141 -4.92 -6.36 16.90
CA VAL A 141 -5.29 -7.41 17.85
C VAL A 141 -4.60 -7.15 19.18
N ASP A 142 -5.41 -6.86 20.20
CA ASP A 142 -5.00 -6.76 21.60
C ASP A 142 -4.53 -8.11 22.18
N THR A 143 -3.81 -8.88 21.37
CA THR A 143 -3.15 -10.09 21.83
C THR A 143 -1.70 -9.76 22.17
N PRO A 144 -1.38 -9.84 23.43
CA PRO A 144 -0.09 -9.45 24.00
C PRO A 144 1.15 -10.08 23.35
N ILE A 145 0.97 -11.12 22.56
CA ILE A 145 2.04 -11.96 21.99
C ILE A 145 2.65 -11.34 20.70
N LEU A 146 2.02 -10.33 20.09
CA LEU A 146 2.46 -9.79 18.78
C LEU A 146 3.23 -8.47 18.85
N LYS A 147 3.22 -7.77 20.00
CA LYS A 147 3.83 -6.44 20.13
C LYS A 147 5.20 -6.51 20.81
N LYS A 148 6.09 -5.54 20.55
CA LYS A 148 7.23 -5.25 21.42
C LYS A 148 6.69 -4.78 22.76
N ALA A 149 6.36 -5.73 23.62
CA ALA A 149 5.68 -5.50 24.85
C ALA A 149 6.61 -5.80 26.05
N HIS A 150 6.32 -5.17 27.16
CA HIS A 150 6.82 -5.61 28.45
C HIS A 150 5.83 -6.60 29.07
N TYR A 151 6.29 -7.81 29.38
CA TYR A 151 5.48 -8.85 30.04
C TYR A 151 5.81 -8.89 31.52
N ALA A 152 4.91 -8.40 32.35
CA ALA A 152 5.07 -8.46 33.81
C ALA A 152 4.35 -9.66 34.38
N ILE A 153 5.08 -10.59 34.94
CA ILE A 153 4.51 -11.77 35.61
C ILE A 153 4.56 -11.57 37.14
N LEU A 154 3.38 -11.51 37.75
CA LEU A 154 3.21 -11.44 39.18
C LEU A 154 2.83 -12.83 39.71
N VAL A 155 3.65 -13.37 40.57
CA VAL A 155 3.40 -14.70 41.18
C VAL A 155 3.07 -14.56 42.66
N ASP A 156 1.92 -15.07 43.00
CA ASP A 156 1.49 -15.23 44.39
C ASP A 156 2.40 -16.23 45.14
N ALA A 157 3.03 -15.78 46.20
CA ALA A 157 3.83 -16.59 47.07
C ALA A 157 3.22 -16.67 48.50
N SER A 158 1.90 -16.52 48.57
CA SER A 158 1.16 -16.74 49.84
C SER A 158 1.17 -18.18 50.26
N GLY A 159 0.91 -18.42 51.56
CA GLY A 159 0.96 -19.75 52.14
C GLY A 159 -0.03 -20.75 51.53
N SER A 160 -1.16 -20.31 50.99
CA SER A 160 -2.15 -21.13 50.26
C SER A 160 -1.57 -21.82 49.02
N MET A 161 -0.59 -21.24 48.39
CA MET A 161 0.12 -21.81 47.23
C MET A 161 0.92 -23.09 47.56
N ALA A 162 1.12 -23.40 48.86
CA ALA A 162 1.68 -24.67 49.31
C ALA A 162 0.67 -25.86 49.25
N ALA A 163 -0.61 -25.59 49.07
CA ALA A 163 -1.65 -26.61 48.96
C ALA A 163 -1.42 -27.51 47.74
N LYS A 164 -1.80 -28.77 47.83
CA LYS A 164 -1.64 -29.76 46.76
C LYS A 164 -2.78 -29.72 45.79
N VAL A 165 -2.42 -29.76 44.49
CA VAL A 165 -3.31 -30.00 43.38
C VAL A 165 -2.79 -31.20 42.60
N GLY A 166 -3.47 -32.31 42.74
CA GLY A 166 -2.98 -33.60 42.23
C GLY A 166 -1.69 -34.03 42.92
N ASN A 167 -0.63 -34.27 42.14
CA ASN A 167 0.66 -34.75 42.65
C ASN A 167 1.67 -33.62 42.96
N LYS A 168 1.32 -32.36 42.69
CA LYS A 168 2.18 -31.17 42.87
C LYS A 168 1.51 -30.18 43.81
N THR A 169 2.28 -29.24 44.34
CA THR A 169 1.72 -28.03 44.97
C THR A 169 1.24 -27.03 43.91
N ARG A 170 0.33 -26.13 44.30
CA ARG A 170 -0.09 -25.01 43.43
C ARG A 170 1.12 -24.18 42.98
N MET A 171 2.07 -23.93 43.88
CA MET A 171 3.32 -23.24 43.58
C MET A 171 4.18 -23.95 42.53
N GLU A 172 4.34 -25.29 42.65
CA GLU A 172 5.11 -26.07 41.67
C GLU A 172 4.45 -25.99 40.28
N ALA A 173 3.13 -26.16 40.21
CA ALA A 173 2.38 -26.07 38.98
C ALA A 173 2.42 -24.64 38.39
N ALA A 174 2.31 -23.61 39.22
CA ALA A 174 2.44 -22.21 38.81
C ALA A 174 3.83 -21.90 38.21
N LYS A 175 4.91 -22.37 38.86
CA LYS A 175 6.29 -22.19 38.38
C LYS A 175 6.52 -22.85 37.01
N GLU A 176 6.05 -24.07 36.83
CA GLU A 176 6.18 -24.76 35.54
C GLU A 176 5.42 -24.00 34.42
N ALA A 177 4.21 -23.57 34.72
CA ALA A 177 3.37 -22.82 33.81
C ALA A 177 3.97 -21.46 33.44
N VAL A 178 4.48 -20.74 34.43
CA VAL A 178 5.17 -19.45 34.24
C VAL A 178 6.44 -19.61 33.42
N LEU A 179 7.23 -20.68 33.66
CA LEU A 179 8.42 -20.96 32.87
C LEU A 179 8.08 -21.29 31.41
N GLU A 180 7.05 -22.09 31.19
CA GLU A 180 6.59 -22.41 29.83
C GLU A 180 6.06 -21.18 29.10
N PHE A 181 5.32 -20.32 29.80
CA PHE A 181 4.91 -19.03 29.27
C PHE A 181 6.11 -18.13 28.87
N ALA A 182 7.06 -17.98 29.78
CA ALA A 182 8.24 -17.12 29.55
C ALA A 182 9.07 -17.57 28.34
N GLN A 183 9.14 -18.87 28.04
CA GLN A 183 9.79 -19.39 26.84
C GLN A 183 9.12 -18.98 25.53
N GLN A 184 7.86 -18.55 25.60
CA GLN A 184 7.05 -18.19 24.43
C GLN A 184 6.98 -16.67 24.22
N VAL A 185 7.50 -15.88 25.15
CA VAL A 185 7.59 -14.41 25.02
C VAL A 185 8.48 -14.05 23.83
N PRO A 186 8.09 -13.09 22.98
CA PRO A 186 8.90 -12.65 21.85
C PRO A 186 10.33 -12.27 22.27
N LYS A 187 11.33 -12.61 21.44
CA LYS A 187 12.75 -12.39 21.77
C LYS A 187 13.13 -10.91 21.90
N ASP A 188 12.36 -10.04 21.27
CA ASP A 188 12.50 -8.59 21.29
C ASP A 188 11.68 -7.92 22.40
N ALA A 189 10.91 -8.69 23.16
CA ALA A 189 10.18 -8.22 24.32
C ALA A 189 11.04 -8.30 25.61
N THR A 190 10.66 -7.49 26.61
CA THR A 190 11.19 -7.59 27.96
C THR A 190 10.22 -8.33 28.86
N LEU A 191 10.76 -9.00 29.88
CA LEU A 191 10.00 -9.82 30.80
C LEU A 191 10.41 -9.50 32.22
N SER A 192 9.46 -9.27 33.15
CA SER A 192 9.69 -9.23 34.57
C SER A 192 8.99 -10.35 35.30
N LEU A 193 9.62 -10.82 36.36
CA LEU A 193 9.07 -11.73 37.34
C LEU A 193 9.06 -11.06 38.69
N ARG A 194 7.89 -10.70 39.17
CA ARG A 194 7.69 -10.10 40.50
C ARG A 194 6.92 -11.07 41.37
N VAL A 195 7.26 -11.14 42.62
CA VAL A 195 6.58 -11.95 43.64
C VAL A 195 6.02 -11.08 44.73
N TYR A 196 4.94 -11.53 45.35
CA TYR A 196 4.35 -10.92 46.53
C TYR A 196 3.97 -12.02 47.55
N GLY A 197 3.83 -11.63 48.82
CA GLY A 197 3.51 -12.59 49.89
C GLY A 197 4.64 -13.59 50.24
N HIS A 198 5.87 -13.30 49.83
CA HIS A 198 7.05 -14.17 49.94
C HIS A 198 7.86 -13.94 51.21
N LYS A 199 7.49 -12.94 52.04
CA LYS A 199 8.20 -12.63 53.32
C LYS A 199 7.31 -12.89 54.51
N GLY A 200 7.97 -13.13 55.63
CA GLY A 200 7.30 -13.49 56.89
C GLY A 200 6.68 -14.88 56.89
N SER A 201 5.51 -15.00 57.46
CA SER A 201 4.71 -16.23 57.49
C SER A 201 3.21 -15.92 57.40
N ASN A 202 2.38 -16.95 57.40
CA ASN A 202 0.92 -16.88 57.45
C ASN A 202 0.35 -16.49 58.83
N SER A 203 1.20 -16.21 59.83
CA SER A 203 0.75 -15.79 61.18
C SER A 203 0.33 -14.33 61.17
N GLU A 204 -0.61 -13.95 62.03
CA GLU A 204 -1.07 -12.56 62.16
C GLU A 204 0.07 -11.63 62.61
N SER A 205 1.05 -12.14 63.39
CA SER A 205 2.23 -11.37 63.77
C SER A 205 3.11 -10.91 62.60
N ASP A 206 3.14 -11.68 61.52
CA ASP A 206 3.95 -11.43 60.36
C ASP A 206 3.18 -10.74 59.23
N LYS A 207 1.88 -10.48 59.41
CA LYS A 207 0.99 -9.89 58.39
C LYS A 207 1.52 -8.58 57.84
N VAL A 208 1.99 -7.70 58.70
CA VAL A 208 2.55 -6.38 58.27
C VAL A 208 3.77 -6.56 57.36
N VAL A 209 4.65 -7.50 57.69
CA VAL A 209 5.85 -7.77 56.86
C VAL A 209 5.47 -8.43 55.55
N SER A 210 4.54 -9.37 55.58
CA SER A 210 4.10 -10.07 54.36
C SER A 210 3.32 -9.15 53.45
N CYS A 211 2.34 -8.40 53.97
CA CYS A 211 1.49 -7.49 53.23
C CYS A 211 2.24 -6.24 52.70
N GLY A 212 3.36 -5.88 53.30
CA GLY A 212 4.20 -4.76 52.86
C GLY A 212 5.33 -5.15 51.91
N SER A 213 5.37 -6.39 51.43
CA SER A 213 6.51 -6.87 50.65
C SER A 213 6.14 -7.41 49.27
N THR A 214 6.85 -6.88 48.28
CA THR A 214 6.91 -7.39 46.90
C THR A 214 8.37 -7.30 46.46
N GLU A 215 8.78 -8.13 45.52
CA GLU A 215 10.16 -8.17 45.02
C GLU A 215 10.23 -8.62 43.56
N THR A 216 11.06 -7.91 42.78
CA THR A 216 11.37 -8.27 41.39
C THR A 216 12.55 -9.22 41.38
N LEU A 217 12.33 -10.46 40.96
CA LEU A 217 13.36 -11.48 40.87
C LEU A 217 14.03 -11.57 39.52
N TYR A 218 13.37 -11.05 38.46
CA TYR A 218 13.88 -10.99 37.13
C TYR A 218 13.29 -9.76 36.38
N ASN A 219 14.12 -9.05 35.60
CA ASN A 219 13.65 -7.99 34.72
C ASN A 219 14.67 -7.78 33.57
N ALA A 220 14.46 -8.46 32.43
CA ALA A 220 15.31 -8.42 31.24
C ALA A 220 14.64 -9.11 30.06
N SER A 221 15.28 -9.12 28.88
CA SER A 221 14.92 -10.06 27.81
C SER A 221 15.07 -11.50 28.28
N PHE A 222 14.21 -12.40 27.80
CA PHE A 222 14.13 -13.76 28.33
C PHE A 222 15.45 -14.54 28.21
N ASP A 223 15.99 -14.95 29.33
CA ASP A 223 17.11 -15.89 29.48
C ASP A 223 16.61 -17.10 30.31
N GLY A 224 16.45 -18.24 29.67
CA GLY A 224 15.82 -19.40 30.27
C GLY A 224 16.53 -19.92 31.51
N ALA A 225 17.88 -19.82 31.61
CA ALA A 225 18.63 -20.26 32.76
C ALA A 225 18.42 -19.33 33.97
N LYS A 226 18.57 -18.03 33.76
CA LYS A 226 18.40 -16.99 34.78
C LYS A 226 16.96 -16.90 35.25
N PHE A 227 16.00 -17.00 34.35
CA PHE A 227 14.57 -16.97 34.68
C PHE A 227 14.17 -18.19 35.54
N LYS A 228 14.66 -19.39 35.18
CA LYS A 228 14.46 -20.60 35.98
C LYS A 228 15.10 -20.47 37.35
N GLU A 229 16.29 -19.91 37.45
CA GLU A 229 16.95 -19.65 38.73
C GLU A 229 16.10 -18.70 39.60
N ALA A 230 15.61 -17.57 39.02
CA ALA A 230 14.69 -16.66 39.72
C ALA A 230 13.44 -17.37 40.23
N LEU A 231 12.81 -18.22 39.43
CA LEU A 231 11.64 -18.98 39.83
C LEU A 231 11.93 -19.94 41.00
N THR A 232 13.16 -20.49 41.16
CA THR A 232 13.49 -21.37 42.27
C THR A 232 13.45 -20.65 43.61
N GLN A 233 13.64 -19.32 43.63
CA GLN A 233 13.64 -18.50 44.85
C GLN A 233 12.23 -18.29 45.42
N VAL A 234 11.19 -18.42 44.59
CA VAL A 234 9.80 -18.21 44.99
C VAL A 234 9.36 -19.33 45.93
N LYS A 235 8.98 -19.00 47.16
CA LYS A 235 8.50 -19.95 48.17
C LYS A 235 7.17 -19.48 48.75
N PRO A 236 6.17 -20.37 48.88
CA PRO A 236 4.87 -20.00 49.44
C PRO A 236 4.95 -19.89 50.97
N VAL A 237 4.78 -18.65 51.49
CA VAL A 237 4.97 -18.46 52.94
C VAL A 237 3.97 -17.52 53.62
N GLY A 238 3.52 -16.42 52.95
CA GLY A 238 2.88 -15.33 53.66
C GLY A 238 1.41 -15.09 53.30
N TRP A 239 0.99 -13.82 53.34
CA TRP A 239 -0.33 -13.29 53.03
C TRP A 239 -0.40 -12.90 51.53
N THR A 240 -1.58 -12.50 51.04
CA THR A 240 -1.84 -12.26 49.62
C THR A 240 -2.07 -10.77 49.30
N PRO A 241 -1.01 -9.93 49.13
CA PRO A 241 -1.15 -8.51 48.76
C PRO A 241 -1.20 -8.29 47.24
N ILE A 242 -2.27 -8.70 46.58
CA ILE A 242 -2.43 -8.55 45.10
C ILE A 242 -2.39 -7.08 44.73
N ALA A 243 -3.06 -6.20 45.48
CA ALA A 243 -3.09 -4.77 45.22
C ALA A 243 -1.69 -4.15 45.22
N LEU A 244 -0.85 -4.50 46.21
CA LEU A 244 0.54 -4.06 46.27
C LEU A 244 1.35 -4.63 45.08
N GLY A 245 1.14 -5.87 44.74
CA GLY A 245 1.76 -6.49 43.55
C GLY A 245 1.46 -5.71 42.27
N LEU A 246 0.19 -5.41 41.98
CA LEU A 246 -0.24 -4.63 40.85
C LEU A 246 0.32 -3.19 40.88
N GLN A 247 0.27 -2.53 42.02
CA GLN A 247 0.83 -1.18 42.19
C GLN A 247 2.32 -1.14 41.83
N SER A 248 3.08 -2.17 42.25
CA SER A 248 4.53 -2.23 42.05
C SER A 248 4.98 -2.65 40.67
N VAL A 249 4.09 -3.10 39.78
CA VAL A 249 4.42 -3.46 38.39
C VAL A 249 5.07 -2.28 37.65
N LYS A 250 4.66 -1.05 37.93
CA LYS A 250 5.20 0.15 37.29
C LYS A 250 6.73 0.29 37.46
N GLU A 251 7.29 -0.23 38.53
CA GLU A 251 8.73 -0.22 38.79
C GLU A 251 9.50 -1.14 37.81
N ASP A 252 8.82 -2.12 37.23
CA ASP A 252 9.40 -3.14 36.35
C ASP A 252 9.31 -2.73 34.88
N ILE A 253 8.41 -1.80 34.54
CA ILE A 253 8.13 -1.40 33.16
C ILE A 253 9.28 -0.51 32.63
N PRO A 254 9.94 -0.86 31.51
CA PRO A 254 10.90 -0.01 30.84
C PRO A 254 10.26 1.31 30.38
N VAL A 255 11.02 2.41 30.46
CA VAL A 255 10.54 3.77 30.09
C VAL A 255 10.09 3.86 28.61
N ASP A 256 10.63 2.99 27.76
CA ASP A 256 10.37 2.92 26.32
C ASP A 256 9.38 1.80 25.95
N ALA A 257 8.73 1.17 26.93
CA ALA A 257 7.72 0.17 26.64
C ALA A 257 6.44 0.81 26.07
N GLY A 258 6.07 0.43 24.86
CA GLY A 258 4.83 0.88 24.21
C GLY A 258 3.59 0.15 24.73
N ASP A 259 3.72 -1.15 25.00
CA ASP A 259 2.64 -2.02 25.47
C ASP A 259 3.08 -2.79 26.70
N VAL A 260 2.18 -2.96 27.66
CA VAL A 260 2.44 -3.71 28.89
C VAL A 260 1.37 -4.77 29.11
N VAL A 261 1.82 -5.99 29.34
CA VAL A 261 0.94 -7.10 29.67
C VAL A 261 1.27 -7.65 31.01
N VAL A 262 0.33 -7.57 31.91
CA VAL A 262 0.46 -8.08 33.28
C VAL A 262 -0.26 -9.42 33.40
N TYR A 263 0.45 -10.42 33.83
CA TYR A 263 -0.13 -11.73 34.23
C TYR A 263 -0.02 -11.91 35.72
N VAL A 264 -1.15 -12.01 36.37
CA VAL A 264 -1.19 -12.35 37.80
C VAL A 264 -1.55 -13.82 37.95
N VAL A 265 -0.68 -14.59 38.59
CA VAL A 265 -0.88 -16.01 38.91
C VAL A 265 -1.15 -16.11 40.41
N SER A 266 -2.39 -16.40 40.79
CA SER A 266 -2.82 -16.45 42.18
C SER A 266 -3.81 -17.59 42.41
N ASP A 267 -3.81 -18.15 43.65
CA ASP A 267 -4.77 -19.14 44.09
C ASP A 267 -5.80 -18.58 45.08
N GLY A 268 -5.77 -17.27 45.31
CA GLY A 268 -6.62 -16.67 46.33
C GLY A 268 -6.99 -15.20 46.02
N ILE A 269 -7.64 -14.60 47.01
CA ILE A 269 -8.08 -13.22 47.01
C ILE A 269 -7.13 -12.33 47.82
N GLU A 270 -7.26 -11.03 47.66
CA GLU A 270 -6.60 -10.03 48.49
C GLU A 270 -6.88 -10.27 49.97
N THR A 271 -5.84 -10.39 50.81
CA THR A 271 -5.95 -10.63 52.27
C THR A 271 -5.30 -9.54 53.12
N CYS A 272 -4.69 -8.56 52.47
CA CYS A 272 -3.93 -7.47 53.09
C CYS A 272 -4.72 -6.15 53.17
N GLY A 273 -5.96 -6.12 52.71
CA GLY A 273 -6.85 -4.97 52.78
C GLY A 273 -6.63 -3.92 51.68
N GLY A 274 -5.88 -4.28 50.63
CA GLY A 274 -5.76 -3.49 49.44
C GLY A 274 -6.99 -3.61 48.51
N ASP A 275 -7.07 -2.77 47.49
CA ASP A 275 -8.10 -2.83 46.44
C ASP A 275 -7.45 -3.16 45.07
N PRO A 276 -7.36 -4.44 44.71
CA PRO A 276 -6.73 -4.84 43.46
C PRO A 276 -7.50 -4.39 42.20
N VAL A 277 -8.83 -4.17 42.32
CA VAL A 277 -9.64 -3.64 41.22
C VAL A 277 -9.25 -2.19 40.91
N GLN A 278 -9.05 -1.39 41.98
CA GLN A 278 -8.60 -0.01 41.82
C GLN A 278 -7.19 0.09 41.23
N GLU A 279 -6.27 -0.77 41.70
CA GLU A 279 -4.89 -0.79 41.19
C GLU A 279 -4.82 -1.26 39.72
N ALA A 280 -5.62 -2.24 39.31
CA ALA A 280 -5.75 -2.64 37.92
C ALA A 280 -6.26 -1.51 37.04
N LYS A 281 -7.28 -0.74 37.50
CA LYS A 281 -7.76 0.45 36.78
C LYS A 281 -6.69 1.54 36.63
N LYS A 282 -5.87 1.76 37.65
CA LYS A 282 -4.78 2.74 37.59
C LYS A 282 -3.72 2.34 36.56
N LEU A 283 -3.42 1.07 36.43
CA LEU A 283 -2.48 0.55 35.43
C LEU A 283 -2.95 0.82 33.99
N VAL A 284 -4.26 0.71 33.74
CA VAL A 284 -4.87 0.93 32.41
C VAL A 284 -5.06 2.41 32.10
N SER A 285 -5.19 3.28 33.11
CA SER A 285 -5.51 4.70 32.91
C SER A 285 -4.30 5.60 32.58
N GLU A 286 -3.09 5.07 32.55
CA GLU A 286 -1.87 5.77 32.17
C GLU A 286 -1.63 5.60 30.64
N ASP A 287 -0.87 6.51 30.02
CA ASP A 287 -0.65 6.60 28.55
C ASP A 287 -0.03 5.34 27.90
N ILE A 288 0.11 4.26 28.65
CA ILE A 288 0.63 2.96 28.22
C ILE A 288 -0.53 1.99 28.03
N GLN A 289 -0.61 1.32 26.88
CA GLN A 289 -1.61 0.25 26.68
C GLN A 289 -1.31 -0.91 27.59
N THR A 290 -2.01 -0.97 28.73
CA THR A 290 -1.84 -2.02 29.74
C THR A 290 -3.05 -2.93 29.75
N VAL A 291 -2.79 -4.24 29.72
CA VAL A 291 -3.79 -5.31 29.91
C VAL A 291 -3.41 -6.16 31.12
N VAL A 292 -4.33 -6.35 32.04
CA VAL A 292 -4.10 -7.19 33.25
C VAL A 292 -4.88 -8.49 33.12
N ASN A 293 -4.19 -9.57 32.79
CA ASN A 293 -4.76 -10.91 32.75
C ASN A 293 -4.56 -11.65 34.10
N ILE A 294 -5.57 -12.32 34.54
CA ILE A 294 -5.54 -13.08 35.80
C ILE A 294 -5.65 -14.58 35.52
N ILE A 295 -4.69 -15.33 36.01
CA ILE A 295 -4.70 -16.79 35.98
C ILE A 295 -5.03 -17.28 37.41
N GLY A 296 -6.28 -17.60 37.62
CA GLY A 296 -6.77 -18.15 38.90
C GLY A 296 -6.46 -19.62 39.01
N PHE A 297 -5.57 -20.00 39.94
CA PHE A 297 -5.11 -21.38 40.09
C PHE A 297 -5.87 -22.07 41.23
N ASP A 298 -6.83 -22.96 40.92
CA ASP A 298 -7.66 -23.70 41.87
C ASP A 298 -8.38 -22.77 42.88
N VAL A 299 -8.90 -21.65 42.41
CA VAL A 299 -9.57 -20.60 43.17
C VAL A 299 -11.03 -20.99 43.40
N ASP A 300 -11.55 -20.74 44.61
CA ASP A 300 -12.97 -20.96 44.93
C ASP A 300 -13.89 -19.99 44.16
N GLN A 301 -15.21 -20.18 44.27
CA GLN A 301 -16.19 -19.38 43.50
C GLN A 301 -16.16 -17.87 43.82
N GLU A 302 -15.90 -17.51 45.09
CA GLU A 302 -15.84 -16.12 45.52
C GLU A 302 -14.55 -15.46 44.97
N GLY A 303 -13.42 -16.15 45.11
CA GLY A 303 -12.15 -15.72 44.52
C GLY A 303 -12.21 -15.56 43.00
N GLN A 304 -12.84 -16.50 42.29
CA GLN A 304 -13.05 -16.40 40.86
C GLN A 304 -13.84 -15.13 40.48
N ARG A 305 -14.89 -14.79 41.25
CA ARG A 305 -15.71 -13.59 41.05
C ARG A 305 -14.85 -12.33 41.19
N LEU A 306 -14.10 -12.23 42.30
CA LEU A 306 -13.25 -11.07 42.59
C LEU A 306 -12.11 -10.93 41.58
N LEU A 307 -11.43 -12.00 41.22
CA LEU A 307 -10.36 -12.00 40.24
C LEU A 307 -10.86 -11.65 38.80
N LYS A 308 -12.09 -12.04 38.44
CA LYS A 308 -12.77 -11.59 37.23
C LYS A 308 -12.99 -10.08 37.21
N GLU A 309 -13.36 -9.49 38.34
CA GLU A 309 -13.54 -8.05 38.48
C GLU A 309 -12.19 -7.31 38.31
N VAL A 310 -11.10 -7.86 38.84
CA VAL A 310 -9.74 -7.30 38.64
C VAL A 310 -9.32 -7.38 37.18
N ALA A 311 -9.48 -8.53 36.52
CA ALA A 311 -9.16 -8.69 35.11
C ALA A 311 -9.95 -7.72 34.23
N LYS A 312 -11.27 -7.63 34.44
CA LYS A 312 -12.14 -6.70 33.74
C LYS A 312 -11.72 -5.24 33.96
N ALA A 313 -11.33 -4.88 35.19
CA ALA A 313 -10.84 -3.56 35.51
C ALA A 313 -9.52 -3.20 34.80
N GLY A 314 -8.72 -4.22 34.52
CA GLY A 314 -7.46 -4.14 33.78
C GLY A 314 -7.58 -4.40 32.28
N ASN A 315 -8.78 -4.30 31.69
CA ASN A 315 -9.05 -4.59 30.27
C ASN A 315 -8.64 -6.00 29.81
N GLY A 316 -8.44 -6.92 30.74
CA GLY A 316 -7.97 -8.28 30.48
C GLY A 316 -9.00 -9.37 30.78
N GLU A 317 -8.54 -10.60 30.74
CA GLU A 317 -9.35 -11.78 30.91
C GLU A 317 -8.97 -12.54 32.21
N PHE A 318 -9.97 -13.17 32.83
CA PHE A 318 -9.77 -14.11 33.90
C PHE A 318 -9.85 -15.53 33.33
N THR A 319 -8.81 -16.30 33.55
CA THR A 319 -8.75 -17.71 33.18
C THR A 319 -8.64 -18.58 34.44
N TYR A 320 -9.61 -19.47 34.62
CA TYR A 320 -9.54 -20.49 35.68
C TYR A 320 -8.75 -21.69 35.15
N VAL A 321 -7.71 -22.06 35.91
CA VAL A 321 -6.90 -23.23 35.63
C VAL A 321 -6.81 -24.08 36.88
N ASN A 322 -7.04 -25.37 36.76
CA ASN A 322 -6.89 -26.35 37.85
C ASN A 322 -5.77 -27.37 37.57
N SER A 323 -5.08 -27.21 36.45
CA SER A 323 -3.97 -28.06 36.06
C SER A 323 -3.02 -27.36 35.08
N GLU A 324 -1.78 -27.83 35.02
CA GLU A 324 -0.79 -27.46 33.98
C GLU A 324 -1.37 -27.63 32.57
N ARG A 325 -2.18 -28.68 32.35
CA ARG A 325 -2.82 -28.95 31.06
C ARG A 325 -3.79 -27.85 30.66
N ASP A 326 -4.53 -27.26 31.58
CA ASP A 326 -5.49 -26.21 31.29
C ASP A 326 -4.79 -24.92 30.92
N LEU A 327 -3.68 -24.59 31.57
CA LEU A 327 -2.87 -23.44 31.20
C LEU A 327 -2.23 -23.62 29.81
N LYS A 328 -1.69 -24.79 29.50
CA LYS A 328 -1.20 -25.11 28.17
C LYS A 328 -2.29 -25.00 27.10
N LYS A 329 -3.51 -25.44 27.42
CA LYS A 329 -4.67 -25.31 26.50
C LYS A 329 -5.03 -23.84 26.27
N TYR A 330 -5.05 -23.04 27.33
CA TYR A 330 -5.31 -21.58 27.20
C TYR A 330 -4.27 -20.91 26.29
N MET A 331 -2.99 -21.14 26.53
CA MET A 331 -1.91 -20.57 25.73
C MET A 331 -1.99 -21.00 24.25
N ARG A 332 -2.29 -22.28 23.99
CA ARG A 332 -2.48 -22.76 22.61
C ARG A 332 -3.64 -22.08 21.90
N ALA A 333 -4.75 -21.85 22.61
CA ALA A 333 -5.90 -21.16 22.03
C ALA A 333 -5.56 -19.73 21.60
N GLN A 334 -4.72 -19.00 22.38
CA GLN A 334 -4.23 -17.67 22.00
C GLN A 334 -3.43 -17.70 20.68
N TYR A 335 -2.54 -18.68 20.51
CA TYR A 335 -1.79 -18.83 19.25
C TYR A 335 -2.68 -19.22 18.07
N GLU A 336 -3.71 -20.02 18.28
CA GLU A 336 -4.69 -20.40 17.24
C GLU A 336 -5.50 -19.18 16.78
N GLU A 337 -5.88 -18.30 17.69
CA GLU A 337 -6.56 -17.04 17.38
C GLU A 337 -5.64 -16.12 16.54
N ILE A 338 -4.38 -15.98 16.93
CA ILE A 338 -3.39 -15.19 16.16
C ILE A 338 -3.18 -15.77 14.77
N GLN A 339 -3.03 -17.10 14.64
CA GLN A 339 -2.92 -17.74 13.33
C GLN A 339 -4.12 -17.45 12.45
N LYS A 340 -5.33 -17.50 13.03
CA LYS A 340 -6.57 -17.19 12.33
C LYS A 340 -6.59 -15.75 11.84
N LYS A 341 -6.20 -14.78 12.68
CA LYS A 341 -6.13 -13.36 12.31
C LYS A 341 -5.15 -13.10 11.17
N TRP A 342 -3.96 -13.70 11.21
CA TRP A 342 -3.00 -13.59 10.11
C TRP A 342 -3.49 -14.26 8.82
N TYR A 343 -4.23 -15.36 8.94
CA TYR A 343 -4.86 -16.00 7.79
C TYR A 343 -5.94 -15.11 7.17
N GLU A 344 -6.83 -14.53 8.00
CA GLU A 344 -7.88 -13.60 7.56
C GLU A 344 -7.29 -12.36 6.88
N TRP A 345 -6.25 -11.77 7.46
CA TRP A 345 -5.52 -10.64 6.90
C TRP A 345 -4.92 -10.97 5.52
N LYS A 346 -4.24 -12.10 5.44
CA LYS A 346 -3.66 -12.57 4.18
C LYS A 346 -4.72 -12.75 3.09
N GLU A 347 -5.83 -13.43 3.39
CA GLU A 347 -6.88 -13.66 2.41
C GLU A 347 -7.56 -12.34 1.99
N ALA A 348 -7.84 -11.45 2.92
CA ALA A 348 -8.41 -10.13 2.62
C ALA A 348 -7.49 -9.30 1.72
N GLY A 349 -6.17 -9.26 2.01
CA GLY A 349 -5.19 -8.57 1.17
C GLY A 349 -5.11 -9.11 -0.25
N LYS A 350 -5.09 -10.43 -0.38
CA LYS A 350 -5.12 -11.11 -1.68
C LYS A 350 -6.37 -10.76 -2.50
N ASP A 351 -7.53 -10.79 -1.86
CA ASP A 351 -8.82 -10.53 -2.52
C ASP A 351 -8.90 -9.07 -2.98
N HIS A 352 -8.45 -8.11 -2.15
CA HIS A 352 -8.40 -6.70 -2.52
C HIS A 352 -7.41 -6.43 -3.65
N ALA A 353 -6.19 -6.98 -3.57
CA ALA A 353 -5.18 -6.84 -4.63
C ALA A 353 -5.69 -7.43 -5.96
N TYR A 354 -6.34 -8.59 -5.91
CA TYR A 354 -6.95 -9.21 -7.08
C TYR A 354 -8.03 -8.31 -7.69
N LYS A 355 -8.95 -7.80 -6.86
CA LYS A 355 -10.06 -6.96 -7.32
C LYS A 355 -9.57 -5.67 -7.98
N LEU A 356 -8.67 -4.93 -7.32
CA LEU A 356 -8.09 -3.71 -7.89
C LEU A 356 -7.33 -3.99 -9.19
N LYS A 357 -6.58 -5.09 -9.24
CA LYS A 357 -5.90 -5.52 -10.47
C LYS A 357 -6.89 -5.73 -11.62
N GLU A 358 -7.99 -6.46 -11.38
CA GLU A 358 -9.00 -6.72 -12.42
C GLU A 358 -9.67 -5.40 -12.88
N GLU A 359 -10.05 -4.52 -11.96
CA GLU A 359 -10.65 -3.22 -12.29
C GLU A 359 -9.71 -2.37 -13.20
N LYS A 360 -8.42 -2.30 -12.85
CA LYS A 360 -7.44 -1.56 -13.67
C LYS A 360 -7.17 -2.21 -15.03
N LYS A 361 -7.12 -3.53 -15.08
CA LYS A 361 -7.02 -4.28 -16.35
C LYS A 361 -8.21 -4.03 -17.26
N ASP A 362 -9.41 -4.06 -16.71
CA ASP A 362 -10.65 -3.85 -17.47
C ASP A 362 -10.72 -2.42 -17.99
N LEU A 363 -10.31 -1.42 -17.20
CA LEU A 363 -10.21 -0.04 -17.63
C LEU A 363 -9.19 0.13 -18.76
N ALA A 364 -7.99 -0.43 -18.62
CA ALA A 364 -6.96 -0.36 -19.67
C ALA A 364 -7.42 -1.06 -20.97
N TYR A 365 -8.12 -2.19 -20.84
CA TYR A 365 -8.64 -2.94 -21.99
C TYR A 365 -9.77 -2.19 -22.69
N SER A 366 -10.77 -1.70 -21.96
CA SER A 366 -11.92 -0.98 -22.54
C SER A 366 -11.49 0.32 -23.20
N THR A 367 -10.57 1.08 -22.58
CA THR A 367 -9.99 2.30 -23.16
C THR A 367 -9.26 1.98 -24.47
N LYS A 368 -8.44 0.93 -24.49
CA LYS A 368 -7.75 0.47 -25.72
C LYS A 368 -8.73 0.12 -26.83
N GLU A 369 -9.75 -0.66 -26.55
CA GLU A 369 -10.72 -1.08 -27.58
C GLU A 369 -11.52 0.11 -28.10
N SER A 370 -11.97 1.04 -27.22
CA SER A 370 -12.65 2.26 -27.63
C SER A 370 -11.80 3.12 -28.58
N MET A 371 -10.53 3.32 -28.22
CA MET A 371 -9.60 4.10 -29.08
C MET A 371 -9.37 3.42 -30.43
N LYS A 372 -9.25 2.09 -30.48
CA LYS A 372 -9.08 1.33 -31.72
C LYS A 372 -10.30 1.47 -32.64
N GLU A 373 -11.49 1.31 -32.07
CA GLU A 373 -12.76 1.45 -32.81
C GLU A 373 -12.89 2.85 -33.41
N LYS A 374 -12.56 3.89 -32.63
CA LYS A 374 -12.56 5.29 -33.10
C LYS A 374 -11.54 5.48 -34.22
N ALA A 375 -10.30 4.96 -34.07
CA ALA A 375 -9.26 5.08 -35.06
C ALA A 375 -9.63 4.36 -36.41
N ASP A 376 -10.22 3.19 -36.31
CA ASP A 376 -10.66 2.45 -37.48
C ASP A 376 -11.85 3.16 -38.15
N ARG A 377 -12.82 3.65 -37.39
CA ARG A 377 -13.98 4.38 -37.90
C ARG A 377 -13.58 5.69 -38.61
N GLU A 378 -12.70 6.49 -37.98
CA GLU A 378 -12.15 7.72 -38.58
C GLU A 378 -11.41 7.43 -39.88
N LYS A 379 -10.51 6.45 -39.87
CA LYS A 379 -9.75 6.02 -41.04
C LYS A 379 -10.65 5.59 -42.21
N GLU A 380 -11.65 4.74 -41.93
CA GLU A 380 -12.55 4.24 -42.99
C GLU A 380 -13.43 5.35 -43.55
N ARG A 381 -13.92 6.31 -42.74
CA ARG A 381 -14.67 7.48 -43.22
C ARG A 381 -13.81 8.40 -44.09
N MET A 382 -12.57 8.67 -43.66
CA MET A 382 -11.62 9.47 -44.46
C MET A 382 -11.27 8.77 -45.77
N LYS A 383 -11.09 7.45 -45.79
CA LYS A 383 -10.87 6.68 -47.04
C LYS A 383 -12.07 6.76 -47.98
N ALA A 384 -13.29 6.64 -47.46
CA ALA A 384 -14.50 6.74 -48.24
C ALA A 384 -14.66 8.16 -48.84
N ALA A 385 -14.35 9.20 -48.08
CA ALA A 385 -14.35 10.58 -48.55
C ALA A 385 -13.28 10.81 -49.61
N GLN A 386 -12.09 10.27 -49.45
CA GLN A 386 -11.01 10.36 -50.42
C GLN A 386 -11.37 9.66 -51.75
N GLU A 387 -11.98 8.49 -51.69
CA GLU A 387 -12.43 7.78 -52.91
C GLU A 387 -13.56 8.55 -53.62
N TYR A 388 -14.48 9.18 -52.85
CA TYR A 388 -15.48 10.07 -53.40
C TYR A 388 -14.85 11.28 -54.13
N LEU A 389 -13.89 11.96 -53.47
CA LEU A 389 -13.17 13.12 -54.08
C LEU A 389 -12.39 12.73 -55.33
N LYS A 390 -11.76 11.53 -55.31
CA LYS A 390 -11.06 10.98 -56.49
C LYS A 390 -12.03 10.77 -57.66
N GLY A 391 -13.22 10.24 -57.40
CA GLY A 391 -14.27 10.10 -58.42
C GLY A 391 -14.80 11.45 -58.93
N ARG A 392 -14.93 12.46 -58.04
CA ARG A 392 -15.38 13.82 -58.38
C ARG A 392 -14.41 14.53 -59.32
N PHE A 393 -13.11 14.44 -59.08
CA PHE A 393 -12.10 15.14 -59.88
C PHE A 393 -11.65 14.38 -61.12
N ASP A 394 -11.86 13.03 -61.15
CA ASP A 394 -11.49 12.13 -62.23
C ASP A 394 -10.04 12.35 -62.76
N ASP A 395 -9.13 12.70 -61.84
CA ASP A 395 -7.72 12.95 -62.09
C ASP A 395 -6.84 12.25 -61.08
N TYR A 396 -5.99 11.31 -61.50
CA TYR A 396 -5.08 10.54 -60.66
C TYR A 396 -3.96 11.40 -60.06
N ASP A 397 -3.60 12.51 -60.72
CA ASP A 397 -2.57 13.43 -60.27
C ASP A 397 -3.12 14.50 -59.32
N HIS A 398 -4.42 14.58 -59.17
CA HIS A 398 -5.06 15.55 -58.28
C HIS A 398 -4.64 15.30 -56.82
N PRO A 399 -4.34 16.35 -56.01
CA PRO A 399 -3.93 16.20 -54.60
C PRO A 399 -4.86 15.34 -53.77
N ALA A 400 -6.19 15.47 -53.93
CA ALA A 400 -7.17 14.65 -53.23
C ALA A 400 -7.06 13.14 -53.58
N SER A 401 -6.70 12.82 -54.84
CA SER A 401 -6.56 11.41 -55.28
C SER A 401 -5.35 10.70 -54.68
N ARG A 402 -4.34 11.46 -54.23
CA ARG A 402 -3.06 10.95 -53.71
C ARG A 402 -3.00 10.81 -52.19
N MET A 403 -4.10 11.02 -51.44
CA MET A 403 -4.11 11.01 -49.98
C MET A 403 -4.20 9.63 -49.33
N PHE A 404 -4.49 8.58 -50.07
CA PHE A 404 -4.81 7.25 -49.53
C PHE A 404 -3.76 6.75 -48.53
N SER A 405 -2.47 6.75 -48.91
CA SER A 405 -1.40 6.27 -48.00
C SER A 405 -1.31 7.12 -46.73
N ARG A 406 -1.43 8.43 -46.87
CA ARG A 406 -1.38 9.37 -45.75
C ARG A 406 -2.53 9.16 -44.77
N ILE A 407 -3.75 8.94 -45.24
CA ILE A 407 -4.92 8.61 -44.39
C ILE A 407 -4.70 7.28 -43.66
N VAL A 408 -4.20 6.28 -44.39
CA VAL A 408 -3.90 4.96 -43.79
C VAL A 408 -2.81 5.05 -42.73
N ASP A 409 -1.72 5.77 -43.01
CA ASP A 409 -0.62 5.97 -42.08
C ASP A 409 -1.06 6.70 -40.81
N TYR A 410 -1.86 7.76 -40.99
CA TYR A 410 -2.43 8.54 -39.88
C TYR A 410 -3.35 7.69 -39.00
N GLY A 411 -4.32 6.99 -39.56
CA GLY A 411 -5.22 6.12 -38.81
C GLY A 411 -4.48 4.97 -38.13
N ASN A 412 -3.49 4.38 -38.80
CA ASN A 412 -2.65 3.33 -38.24
C ASN A 412 -1.76 3.83 -37.10
N ALA A 413 -1.32 5.08 -37.12
CA ALA A 413 -0.55 5.67 -36.01
C ALA A 413 -1.41 5.78 -34.75
N LYS A 414 -2.64 6.27 -34.85
CA LYS A 414 -3.61 6.31 -33.74
C LYS A 414 -3.95 4.92 -33.21
N TRP A 415 -4.21 3.97 -34.12
CA TRP A 415 -4.48 2.58 -33.75
C TRP A 415 -3.32 1.92 -33.00
N ARG A 416 -2.06 2.12 -33.50
CA ARG A 416 -0.86 1.62 -32.80
C ARG A 416 -0.70 2.27 -31.43
N TYR A 417 -0.89 3.58 -31.33
CA TYR A 417 -0.85 4.27 -30.04
C TYR A 417 -1.82 3.64 -29.02
N ALA A 418 -3.06 3.38 -29.45
CA ALA A 418 -4.07 2.72 -28.61
C ALA A 418 -3.63 1.34 -28.15
N VAL A 419 -3.12 0.50 -29.06
CA VAL A 419 -2.65 -0.86 -28.76
C VAL A 419 -1.44 -0.86 -27.83
N ASP A 420 -0.44 -0.06 -28.14
CA ASP A 420 0.82 -0.03 -27.40
C ASP A 420 0.60 0.47 -25.97
N ASN A 421 -0.12 1.58 -25.81
CA ASN A 421 -0.43 2.12 -24.49
C ASN A 421 -1.40 1.22 -23.71
N GLY A 422 -2.49 0.78 -24.31
CA GLY A 422 -3.43 -0.11 -23.63
C GLY A 422 -2.77 -1.41 -23.16
N ASN A 423 -1.91 -2.02 -23.98
CA ASN A 423 -1.16 -3.22 -23.59
C ASN A 423 -0.11 -2.94 -22.51
N ARG A 424 0.51 -1.75 -22.51
CA ARG A 424 1.45 -1.32 -21.47
C ARG A 424 0.72 -1.18 -20.15
N LEU A 425 -0.36 -0.41 -20.10
CA LEU A 425 -1.16 -0.16 -18.90
C LEU A 425 -1.73 -1.46 -18.32
N TRP A 426 -2.22 -2.34 -19.19
CA TRP A 426 -2.71 -3.66 -18.80
C TRP A 426 -1.61 -4.51 -18.13
N ARG A 427 -0.39 -4.55 -18.71
CA ARG A 427 0.75 -5.30 -18.15
C ARG A 427 1.18 -4.71 -16.81
N GLU A 428 1.33 -3.40 -16.72
CA GLU A 428 1.70 -2.72 -15.48
C GLU A 428 0.69 -3.01 -14.36
N SER A 429 -0.61 -2.99 -14.66
CA SER A 429 -1.66 -3.34 -13.70
C SER A 429 -1.57 -4.80 -13.22
N VAL A 430 -1.27 -5.74 -14.15
CA VAL A 430 -1.05 -7.15 -13.81
C VAL A 430 0.18 -7.35 -12.94
N ASP A 431 1.29 -6.72 -13.29
CA ASP A 431 2.56 -6.87 -12.58
C ASP A 431 2.46 -6.28 -11.17
N ASN A 432 1.89 -5.07 -11.04
CA ASN A 432 1.67 -4.42 -9.76
C ASN A 432 0.70 -5.21 -8.87
N GLY A 433 -0.44 -5.65 -9.41
CA GLY A 433 -1.38 -6.46 -8.66
C GLY A 433 -0.84 -7.82 -8.24
N ASN A 434 -0.03 -8.46 -9.08
CA ASN A 434 0.63 -9.72 -8.72
C ASN A 434 1.73 -9.52 -7.68
N ARG A 435 2.42 -8.37 -7.67
CA ARG A 435 3.41 -8.01 -6.64
C ARG A 435 2.71 -7.84 -5.30
N GLU A 436 1.69 -7.01 -5.23
CA GLU A 436 0.91 -6.74 -4.01
C GLU A 436 0.29 -8.03 -3.45
N TRP A 437 -0.31 -8.86 -4.32
CA TRP A 437 -0.83 -10.16 -3.93
C TRP A 437 0.23 -11.07 -3.29
N ARG A 438 1.47 -11.09 -3.85
CA ARG A 438 2.57 -11.89 -3.29
C ARG A 438 3.02 -11.37 -1.94
N GLU A 439 3.09 -10.06 -1.75
CA GLU A 439 3.48 -9.45 -0.49
C GLU A 439 2.56 -9.90 0.65
N TYR A 440 1.24 -9.86 0.45
CA TYR A 440 0.27 -10.39 1.42
C TYR A 440 0.43 -11.90 1.67
N VAL A 441 0.67 -12.68 0.62
CA VAL A 441 0.88 -14.15 0.76
C VAL A 441 2.15 -14.46 1.53
N ASP A 442 3.25 -13.83 1.16
CA ASP A 442 4.57 -14.14 1.73
C ASP A 442 4.63 -13.70 3.19
N GLU A 443 4.20 -12.48 3.49
CA GLU A 443 4.15 -11.98 4.86
C GLU A 443 3.17 -12.78 5.72
N GLY A 444 1.94 -12.99 5.27
CA GLY A 444 0.95 -13.77 6.00
C GLY A 444 1.42 -15.20 6.29
N ASN A 445 2.03 -15.86 5.30
CA ASN A 445 2.58 -17.20 5.49
C ASN A 445 3.79 -17.21 6.45
N GLN A 446 4.63 -16.17 6.40
CA GLN A 446 5.73 -16.02 7.34
C GLN A 446 5.21 -15.86 8.76
N LYS A 447 4.28 -14.96 9.00
CA LYS A 447 3.69 -14.68 10.32
C LYS A 447 2.92 -15.89 10.88
N ILE A 448 2.20 -16.62 10.03
CA ILE A 448 1.55 -17.88 10.42
C ILE A 448 2.60 -18.91 10.86
N ARG A 449 3.71 -19.07 10.12
CA ARG A 449 4.80 -20.00 10.51
C ARG A 449 5.44 -19.59 11.81
N GLU A 450 5.81 -18.31 11.99
CA GLU A 450 6.36 -17.79 13.25
C GLU A 450 5.44 -18.09 14.43
N THR A 451 4.13 -17.95 14.24
CA THR A 451 3.14 -18.26 15.28
C THR A 451 3.06 -19.76 15.58
N ILE A 452 3.18 -20.62 14.55
CA ILE A 452 3.23 -22.07 14.72
C ILE A 452 4.49 -22.51 15.48
N ASP A 453 5.63 -21.93 15.16
CA ASP A 453 6.90 -22.23 15.80
C ASP A 453 6.88 -21.82 17.27
N LYS A 454 6.37 -20.62 17.59
CA LYS A 454 6.13 -20.16 18.96
C LYS A 454 5.16 -21.10 19.73
N LYS A 455 4.04 -21.51 19.11
CA LYS A 455 3.09 -22.47 19.67
C LYS A 455 3.73 -23.82 20.03
N ASN A 456 4.74 -24.24 19.28
CA ASN A 456 5.44 -25.51 19.45
C ASN A 456 6.74 -25.37 20.28
N GLY A 457 7.06 -24.18 20.80
CA GLY A 457 8.27 -23.93 21.59
C GLY A 457 9.58 -24.03 20.76
N ARG A 458 9.54 -23.62 19.52
CA ARG A 458 10.68 -23.62 18.58
C ARG A 458 11.16 -22.23 18.22
#